data_89d1e91df2f07b77f36717358b53d0cb
#
_entry.id   89d1e91df2f07b77f36717358b53d0cb
#
_cell.length_a   1.000
_cell.length_b   1.000
_cell.length_c   1.000
_cell.angle_alpha   90.00
_cell.angle_beta   90.00
_cell.angle_gamma   90.00
#
_symmetry.space_group_name_H-M   'P 1'
#
loop_
_entity.id
_entity.type
_entity.pdbx_description
1 polymer ?
#
loop_
_entity_poly.entity_id
_entity_poly.type
_entity_poly.pdbx_seq_one_letter_code
_entity_poly.pdbx_strand_id
1 'polypeptide(L)'
;MKKSNLITLAILIIVTAAVLIFAFCSHHDEPDVAPTPEPTSTPVQTVEPMATPKPTKPVETKPAETKAPNPSKDPAPVSLNDTLFVGDSRTVGIREYSGLKGADFFCSVGMNVFDVTGESLSVDGVGNVTLSQLLSKKQYSKIYIMLGINEVGYPHSSVVDKYSKVLDLIKENQPNASIIIEANLHVSKSRSDSDKVVNNAAINDLNTKLSALADGSKVFYIDANTIFDDASGSLSSDMTSDGTHLYAKYYPTWVEWISTETAKYI
;
A
#
# COMPACT_ATOMS: atom_id res chain seq x y z
N MET A 1 49.41 -12.24 14.47
CA MET A 1 47.97 -12.06 14.15
C MET A 1 47.25 -13.38 14.41
N LYS A 2 46.11 -13.39 15.12
CA LYS A 2 45.36 -14.62 15.38
C LYS A 2 44.75 -15.13 14.06
N LYS A 3 44.68 -16.46 13.84
CA LYS A 3 44.11 -17.06 12.60
C LYS A 3 42.75 -16.53 12.22
N SER A 4 41.93 -16.13 13.21
CA SER A 4 40.62 -15.47 13.02
C SER A 4 40.73 -14.17 12.24
N ASN A 5 41.70 -13.30 12.51
CA ASN A 5 41.85 -12.00 11.83
C ASN A 5 42.29 -12.14 10.37
N LEU A 6 43.01 -13.24 10.04
CA LEU A 6 43.47 -13.53 8.69
C LEU A 6 42.29 -13.98 7.79
N ILE A 7 41.37 -14.79 8.36
CA ILE A 7 40.15 -15.23 7.64
C ILE A 7 39.19 -14.04 7.39
N THR A 8 39.01 -13.20 8.38
CA THR A 8 38.16 -11.99 8.22
C THR A 8 38.72 -11.02 7.16
N LEU A 9 40.06 -10.85 7.13
CA LEU A 9 40.70 -10.02 6.11
C LEU A 9 40.57 -10.62 4.71
N ALA A 10 40.71 -11.92 4.56
CA ALA A 10 40.55 -12.62 3.28
C ALA A 10 39.12 -12.50 2.73
N ILE A 11 38.09 -12.65 3.59
CA ILE A 11 36.70 -12.48 3.21
C ILE A 11 36.40 -11.02 2.77
N LEU A 12 36.94 -10.02 3.47
CA LEU A 12 36.78 -8.63 3.11
C LEU A 12 37.38 -8.30 1.73
N ILE A 13 38.56 -8.86 1.42
CA ILE A 13 39.22 -8.67 0.10
C ILE A 13 38.39 -9.31 -1.02
N ILE A 14 37.82 -10.47 -0.79
CA ILE A 14 37.01 -11.19 -1.80
C ILE A 14 35.70 -10.40 -2.09
N VAL A 15 35.06 -9.87 -1.06
CA VAL A 15 33.81 -9.08 -1.21
C VAL A 15 34.10 -7.76 -1.94
N THR A 16 35.20 -7.06 -1.63
CA THR A 16 35.57 -5.83 -2.34
C THR A 16 35.95 -6.08 -3.80
N ALA A 17 36.62 -7.18 -4.10
CA ALA A 17 36.95 -7.56 -5.49
C ALA A 17 35.69 -7.89 -6.30
N ALA A 18 34.72 -8.60 -5.72
CA ALA A 18 33.44 -8.93 -6.38
C ALA A 18 32.63 -7.68 -6.69
N VAL A 19 32.56 -6.70 -5.79
CA VAL A 19 31.87 -5.41 -6.00
C VAL A 19 32.54 -4.60 -7.12
N LEU A 20 33.86 -4.57 -7.21
CA LEU A 20 34.58 -3.86 -8.26
C LEU A 20 34.42 -4.51 -9.64
N ILE A 21 34.38 -5.85 -9.70
CA ILE A 21 34.14 -6.57 -10.97
C ILE A 21 32.69 -6.33 -11.45
N PHE A 22 31.70 -6.34 -10.53
CA PHE A 22 30.31 -6.04 -10.89
C PHE A 22 30.13 -4.62 -11.41
N ALA A 23 30.76 -3.63 -10.78
CA ALA A 23 30.74 -2.23 -11.22
C ALA A 23 31.42 -2.03 -12.60
N PHE A 24 32.48 -2.80 -12.91
CA PHE A 24 33.17 -2.71 -14.20
C PHE A 24 32.39 -3.37 -15.33
N CYS A 25 31.69 -4.48 -15.07
CA CYS A 25 30.85 -5.14 -16.06
C CYS A 25 29.55 -4.38 -16.39
N SER A 26 29.09 -3.49 -15.49
CA SER A 26 27.87 -2.70 -15.70
C SER A 26 28.08 -1.45 -16.57
N HIS A 27 29.30 -1.17 -17.02
CA HIS A 27 29.64 0.05 -17.78
C HIS A 27 29.90 -0.18 -19.29
N HIS A 28 29.70 -1.40 -19.80
CA HIS A 28 29.84 -1.68 -21.23
C HIS A 28 28.54 -2.30 -21.73
N ASP A 29 27.63 -1.47 -22.23
CA ASP A 29 26.69 -1.75 -23.31
C ASP A 29 25.66 -0.60 -23.40
N GLU A 30 26.03 0.51 -24.08
CA GLU A 30 25.04 1.40 -24.69
C GLU A 30 24.88 0.99 -26.16
N PRO A 31 23.68 0.60 -26.60
CA PRO A 31 23.42 0.44 -28.04
C PRO A 31 23.17 1.81 -28.70
N ASP A 32 23.84 2.04 -29.77
CA ASP A 32 23.74 3.17 -30.71
C ASP A 32 22.27 3.35 -31.18
N VAL A 33 21.63 4.47 -30.80
CA VAL A 33 20.26 4.80 -31.18
C VAL A 33 20.28 5.61 -32.47
N ALA A 34 19.79 5.04 -33.56
CA ALA A 34 19.56 5.72 -34.84
C ALA A 34 18.53 6.85 -34.69
N PRO A 35 18.64 7.96 -35.46
CA PRO A 35 17.78 9.12 -35.32
C PRO A 35 16.34 8.86 -35.78
N THR A 36 15.39 9.20 -34.93
CA THR A 36 13.94 9.19 -35.19
C THR A 36 13.57 10.26 -36.22
N PRO A 37 12.75 9.96 -37.26
CA PRO A 37 12.28 10.97 -38.20
C PRO A 37 11.25 11.93 -37.60
N GLU A 38 11.34 13.20 -37.96
CA GLU A 38 10.42 14.29 -37.60
C GLU A 38 8.97 14.01 -38.02
N PRO A 39 7.96 14.41 -37.27
CA PRO A 39 6.56 14.26 -37.66
C PRO A 39 6.14 15.35 -38.66
N THR A 40 5.69 14.90 -39.82
CA THR A 40 5.08 15.73 -40.89
C THR A 40 3.75 16.30 -40.40
N SER A 41 3.62 17.61 -40.44
CA SER A 41 2.40 18.34 -40.10
C SER A 41 1.32 18.17 -41.19
N THR A 42 0.18 17.61 -40.83
CA THR A 42 -1.05 17.58 -41.65
C THR A 42 -1.89 18.83 -41.32
N PRO A 43 -2.52 19.51 -42.30
CA PRO A 43 -3.22 20.76 -42.07
C PRO A 43 -4.56 20.56 -41.37
N VAL A 44 -4.81 21.42 -40.38
CA VAL A 44 -6.07 21.55 -39.63
C VAL A 44 -7.15 22.10 -40.55
N GLN A 45 -8.25 21.37 -40.72
CA GLN A 45 -9.48 21.91 -41.36
C GLN A 45 -10.22 22.77 -40.34
N THR A 46 -10.47 23.98 -40.75
CA THR A 46 -11.31 25.00 -40.09
C THR A 46 -12.76 24.56 -40.12
N VAL A 47 -13.39 24.34 -39.00
CA VAL A 47 -14.84 24.10 -38.89
C VAL A 47 -15.52 25.40 -38.49
N GLU A 48 -16.52 25.84 -39.28
CA GLU A 48 -17.34 27.03 -39.03
C GLU A 48 -18.16 26.90 -37.72
N PRO A 49 -18.48 28.03 -37.03
CA PRO A 49 -19.19 27.97 -35.77
C PRO A 49 -20.71 27.80 -36.00
N MET A 50 -21.25 26.76 -35.39
CA MET A 50 -22.66 26.45 -35.37
C MET A 50 -23.40 27.35 -34.35
N ALA A 51 -24.54 27.89 -34.75
CA ALA A 51 -25.34 28.90 -34.06
C ALA A 51 -25.84 28.49 -32.65
N THR A 52 -25.74 29.41 -31.73
CA THR A 52 -26.22 29.35 -30.35
C THR A 52 -27.77 29.28 -30.29
N PRO A 53 -28.38 28.34 -29.55
CA PRO A 53 -29.83 28.38 -29.31
C PRO A 53 -30.19 29.42 -28.24
N LYS A 54 -31.25 30.13 -28.49
CA LYS A 54 -31.91 31.18 -27.69
C LYS A 54 -32.36 30.62 -26.32
N PRO A 55 -32.19 31.35 -25.20
CA PRO A 55 -32.58 30.87 -23.87
C PRO A 55 -34.12 30.85 -23.72
N THR A 56 -34.61 29.68 -23.31
CA THR A 56 -36.01 29.47 -22.86
C THR A 56 -36.12 29.83 -21.37
N LYS A 57 -37.19 30.54 -21.01
CA LYS A 57 -37.49 30.98 -19.64
C LYS A 57 -37.58 29.82 -18.66
N PRO A 58 -37.12 30.00 -17.39
CA PRO A 58 -37.28 28.99 -16.34
C PRO A 58 -38.76 28.84 -15.96
N VAL A 59 -39.20 27.57 -15.91
CA VAL A 59 -40.45 27.18 -15.25
C VAL A 59 -40.15 27.06 -13.77
N GLU A 60 -40.84 27.86 -12.97
CA GLU A 60 -40.82 27.88 -11.52
C GLU A 60 -41.50 26.61 -10.99
N THR A 61 -40.74 25.61 -10.62
CA THR A 61 -41.22 24.43 -9.89
C THR A 61 -40.98 24.65 -8.40
N LYS A 62 -42.07 24.75 -7.65
CA LYS A 62 -42.11 24.81 -6.18
C LYS A 62 -41.26 23.66 -5.58
N PRO A 63 -40.34 23.93 -4.63
CA PRO A 63 -39.54 22.89 -4.01
C PRO A 63 -40.45 21.95 -3.20
N ALA A 64 -40.40 20.65 -3.48
CA ALA A 64 -40.92 19.64 -2.59
C ALA A 64 -40.04 19.65 -1.32
N GLU A 65 -40.68 19.75 -0.17
CA GLU A 65 -40.01 19.57 1.14
C GLU A 65 -39.38 18.17 1.20
N THR A 66 -38.09 18.11 0.92
CA THR A 66 -37.31 16.93 1.22
C THR A 66 -37.11 16.89 2.73
N LYS A 67 -37.80 16.00 3.42
CA LYS A 67 -37.50 15.67 4.82
C LYS A 67 -36.00 15.43 4.93
N ALA A 68 -35.33 16.22 5.78
CA ALA A 68 -33.93 16.01 6.13
C ALA A 68 -33.73 14.53 6.52
N PRO A 69 -32.71 13.85 6.00
CA PRO A 69 -32.39 12.49 6.46
C PRO A 69 -32.13 12.59 7.97
N ASN A 70 -32.77 11.70 8.71
CA ASN A 70 -32.48 11.46 10.12
C ASN A 70 -30.96 11.28 10.22
N PRO A 71 -30.25 11.86 11.19
CA PRO A 71 -28.82 11.63 11.33
C PRO A 71 -28.61 10.12 11.45
N SER A 72 -28.03 9.53 10.42
CA SER A 72 -27.63 8.13 10.42
C SER A 72 -26.59 8.02 11.53
N LYS A 73 -26.91 7.25 12.55
CA LYS A 73 -25.98 6.90 13.61
C LYS A 73 -24.82 6.20 12.90
N ASP A 74 -23.62 6.73 13.02
CA ASP A 74 -22.43 6.07 12.46
C ASP A 74 -22.42 4.62 12.93
N PRO A 75 -22.10 3.66 12.06
CA PRO A 75 -22.07 2.25 12.45
C PRO A 75 -21.10 2.07 13.64
N ALA A 76 -21.43 1.16 14.56
CA ALA A 76 -20.56 0.86 15.67
C ALA A 76 -19.24 0.25 15.16
N PRO A 77 -18.09 0.58 15.76
CA PRO A 77 -16.79 0.01 15.39
C PRO A 77 -16.83 -1.52 15.34
N VAL A 78 -16.20 -2.14 14.33
CA VAL A 78 -16.12 -3.60 14.23
C VAL A 78 -15.12 -4.16 15.24
N SER A 79 -15.42 -5.35 15.79
CA SER A 79 -14.42 -6.08 16.56
C SER A 79 -13.24 -6.50 15.68
N LEU A 80 -12.02 -6.36 16.16
CA LEU A 80 -10.81 -6.85 15.51
C LEU A 80 -10.35 -8.21 16.05
N ASN A 81 -11.17 -8.87 16.88
CA ASN A 81 -10.96 -10.27 17.21
C ASN A 81 -11.17 -11.15 15.96
N ASP A 82 -10.54 -12.32 15.92
CA ASP A 82 -10.55 -13.23 14.78
C ASP A 82 -10.14 -12.55 13.46
N THR A 83 -9.17 -11.66 13.56
CA THR A 83 -8.62 -10.88 12.44
C THR A 83 -7.18 -11.29 12.19
N LEU A 84 -6.79 -11.34 10.93
CA LEU A 84 -5.40 -11.46 10.51
C LEU A 84 -4.93 -10.13 9.91
N PHE A 85 -3.76 -9.65 10.33
CA PHE A 85 -3.04 -8.56 9.69
C PHE A 85 -1.84 -9.12 8.93
N VAL A 86 -1.77 -8.83 7.63
CA VAL A 86 -0.66 -9.21 6.74
C VAL A 86 0.04 -7.94 6.29
N GLY A 87 1.37 -7.83 6.48
CA GLY A 87 2.04 -6.61 6.04
C GLY A 87 3.50 -6.45 6.45
N ASP A 88 4.01 -5.27 6.18
CA ASP A 88 5.40 -4.88 6.38
C ASP A 88 5.69 -4.31 7.79
N SER A 89 6.76 -3.50 7.90
CA SER A 89 7.19 -2.86 9.15
C SER A 89 6.10 -1.99 9.82
N ARG A 90 5.16 -1.43 9.05
CA ARG A 90 4.05 -0.64 9.59
C ARG A 90 3.04 -1.54 10.30
N THR A 91 2.77 -2.72 9.73
CA THR A 91 1.95 -3.75 10.37
C THR A 91 2.65 -4.35 11.60
N VAL A 92 4.00 -4.48 11.56
CA VAL A 92 4.78 -4.80 12.78
C VAL A 92 4.56 -3.73 13.84
N GLY A 93 4.51 -2.46 13.47
CA GLY A 93 4.19 -1.37 14.40
C GLY A 93 2.79 -1.49 15.03
N ILE A 94 1.78 -1.91 14.26
CA ILE A 94 0.44 -2.21 14.79
C ILE A 94 0.54 -3.33 15.84
N ARG A 95 1.23 -4.43 15.55
CA ARG A 95 1.42 -5.55 16.47
C ARG A 95 2.07 -5.11 17.80
N GLU A 96 3.15 -4.33 17.70
CA GLU A 96 3.99 -3.99 18.85
C GLU A 96 3.41 -2.86 19.71
N TYR A 97 2.74 -1.86 19.10
CA TYR A 97 2.45 -0.60 19.77
C TYR A 97 0.97 -0.25 19.89
N SER A 98 0.07 -0.93 19.16
CA SER A 98 -1.36 -0.58 19.23
C SER A 98 -2.06 -1.05 20.50
N GLY A 99 -1.51 -2.07 21.18
CA GLY A 99 -2.18 -2.73 22.30
C GLY A 99 -3.31 -3.68 21.87
N LEU A 100 -3.50 -3.89 20.57
CA LEU A 100 -4.53 -4.79 20.03
C LEU A 100 -4.32 -6.22 20.54
N LYS A 101 -5.40 -6.84 20.99
CA LYS A 101 -5.43 -8.24 21.45
C LYS A 101 -6.43 -9.03 20.60
N GLY A 102 -6.21 -10.34 20.49
CA GLY A 102 -7.13 -11.25 19.80
C GLY A 102 -7.04 -11.22 18.26
N ALA A 103 -6.07 -10.52 17.69
CA ALA A 103 -5.71 -10.57 16.29
C ALA A 103 -4.39 -11.34 16.10
N ASP A 104 -4.25 -11.99 14.95
CA ASP A 104 -2.99 -12.59 14.50
C ASP A 104 -2.25 -11.64 13.52
N PHE A 105 -0.94 -11.84 13.44
CA PHE A 105 -0.08 -11.02 12.60
C PHE A 105 0.85 -11.90 11.76
N PHE A 106 0.76 -11.78 10.45
CA PHE A 106 1.70 -12.34 9.49
C PHE A 106 2.47 -11.17 8.86
N CYS A 107 3.48 -10.69 9.57
CA CYS A 107 4.18 -9.47 9.18
C CYS A 107 5.67 -9.52 9.56
N SER A 108 6.50 -8.88 8.74
CA SER A 108 7.92 -8.69 9.01
C SER A 108 8.41 -7.35 8.46
N VAL A 109 9.52 -6.86 9.03
CA VAL A 109 10.18 -5.65 8.52
C VAL A 109 10.71 -5.93 7.11
N GLY A 110 10.39 -5.07 6.16
CA GLY A 110 10.82 -5.21 4.78
C GLY A 110 9.97 -6.18 3.94
N MET A 111 8.90 -6.78 4.52
CA MET A 111 8.01 -7.64 3.74
C MET A 111 7.46 -6.90 2.53
N ASN A 112 7.37 -7.61 1.42
CA ASN A 112 6.85 -7.11 0.16
C ASN A 112 5.93 -8.15 -0.49
N VAL A 113 5.17 -7.75 -1.48
CA VAL A 113 4.18 -8.63 -2.12
C VAL A 113 4.80 -9.80 -2.89
N PHE A 114 6.06 -9.66 -3.34
CA PHE A 114 6.74 -10.74 -4.08
C PHE A 114 7.15 -11.90 -3.19
N ASP A 115 7.48 -11.63 -1.92
CA ASP A 115 8.03 -12.58 -0.98
C ASP A 115 6.99 -13.14 0.00
N VAL A 116 5.89 -12.42 0.27
CA VAL A 116 4.90 -12.75 1.31
C VAL A 116 4.35 -14.17 1.26
N THR A 117 4.24 -14.77 0.08
CA THR A 117 3.76 -16.16 -0.08
C THR A 117 4.83 -17.21 0.15
N GLY A 118 6.12 -16.83 0.07
CA GLY A 118 7.27 -17.72 0.25
C GLY A 118 7.85 -17.68 1.66
N GLU A 119 7.61 -16.60 2.41
CA GLU A 119 8.15 -16.45 3.76
C GLU A 119 7.49 -17.39 4.76
N SER A 120 8.25 -17.75 5.80
CA SER A 120 7.77 -18.53 6.94
C SER A 120 8.00 -17.70 8.20
N LEU A 121 6.91 -17.33 8.88
CA LEU A 121 6.94 -16.46 10.05
C LEU A 121 6.35 -17.16 11.28
N SER A 122 6.82 -16.73 12.45
CA SER A 122 6.23 -17.15 13.72
C SER A 122 4.96 -16.36 13.98
N VAL A 123 3.85 -17.07 14.11
CA VAL A 123 2.54 -16.50 14.48
C VAL A 123 2.16 -17.04 15.86
N ASP A 124 1.75 -16.16 16.76
CA ASP A 124 1.44 -16.49 18.14
C ASP A 124 0.35 -17.58 18.22
N GLY A 125 0.63 -18.61 19.04
CA GLY A 125 -0.28 -19.75 19.20
C GLY A 125 -0.35 -20.72 18.01
N VAL A 126 0.32 -20.42 16.88
CA VAL A 126 0.32 -21.27 15.67
C VAL A 126 1.72 -21.85 15.37
N GLY A 127 2.77 -21.09 15.68
CA GLY A 127 4.17 -21.44 15.41
C GLY A 127 4.67 -20.92 14.07
N ASN A 128 5.74 -21.50 13.54
CA ASN A 128 6.38 -21.08 12.30
C ASN A 128 5.61 -21.63 11.09
N VAL A 129 5.03 -20.76 10.28
CA VAL A 129 4.13 -21.12 9.17
C VAL A 129 4.32 -20.18 7.98
N THR A 130 4.04 -20.66 6.76
CA THR A 130 3.81 -19.79 5.60
C THR A 130 2.41 -19.19 5.65
N LEU A 131 2.14 -18.14 4.85
CA LEU A 131 0.81 -17.55 4.76
C LEU A 131 -0.24 -18.61 4.39
N SER A 132 0.02 -19.43 3.38
CA SER A 132 -0.90 -20.51 2.97
C SER A 132 -1.17 -21.52 4.09
N GLN A 133 -0.14 -21.90 4.85
CA GLN A 133 -0.30 -22.81 6.00
C GLN A 133 -1.12 -22.17 7.12
N LEU A 134 -0.92 -20.88 7.38
CA LEU A 134 -1.69 -20.14 8.37
C LEU A 134 -3.17 -20.11 7.99
N LEU A 135 -3.47 -19.70 6.74
CA LEU A 135 -4.83 -19.61 6.22
C LEU A 135 -5.55 -20.99 6.17
N SER A 136 -4.80 -22.08 6.02
CA SER A 136 -5.38 -23.43 6.06
C SER A 136 -5.63 -23.92 7.49
N LYS A 137 -4.88 -23.42 8.48
CA LYS A 137 -5.00 -23.86 9.88
C LYS A 137 -6.03 -23.08 10.69
N LYS A 138 -6.26 -21.82 10.35
CA LYS A 138 -7.12 -20.91 11.11
C LYS A 138 -8.05 -20.14 10.17
N GLN A 139 -9.32 -19.98 10.57
CA GLN A 139 -10.28 -19.15 9.85
C GLN A 139 -10.37 -17.78 10.51
N TYR A 140 -10.52 -16.75 9.71
CA TYR A 140 -10.63 -15.37 10.14
C TYR A 140 -11.94 -14.75 9.65
N SER A 141 -12.49 -13.83 10.41
CA SER A 141 -13.64 -13.03 9.99
C SER A 141 -13.21 -11.87 9.07
N LYS A 142 -12.01 -11.34 9.31
CA LYS A 142 -11.42 -10.22 8.55
C LYS A 142 -9.94 -10.45 8.32
N ILE A 143 -9.45 -10.02 7.16
CA ILE A 143 -8.02 -10.04 6.83
C ILE A 143 -7.64 -8.68 6.28
N TYR A 144 -6.77 -7.98 6.97
CA TYR A 144 -6.18 -6.73 6.53
C TYR A 144 -4.85 -7.01 5.84
N ILE A 145 -4.60 -6.32 4.74
CA ILE A 145 -3.34 -6.46 4.00
C ILE A 145 -2.80 -5.09 3.60
N MET A 146 -1.58 -4.79 4.03
CA MET A 146 -0.85 -3.57 3.68
C MET A 146 0.56 -3.94 3.23
N LEU A 147 0.78 -3.93 1.91
CA LEU A 147 2.06 -4.14 1.23
C LEU A 147 2.18 -3.12 0.10
N GLY A 148 3.39 -2.78 -0.30
CA GLY A 148 3.61 -1.89 -1.43
C GLY A 148 4.74 -0.87 -1.24
N ILE A 149 4.99 -0.42 -0.02
CA ILE A 149 6.02 0.60 0.23
C ILE A 149 7.42 0.11 -0.10
N ASN A 150 7.71 -1.16 0.16
CA ASN A 150 9.03 -1.76 -0.07
C ASN A 150 9.26 -2.08 -1.56
N GLU A 151 8.22 -2.18 -2.34
CA GLU A 151 8.24 -2.45 -3.77
C GLU A 151 7.74 -1.27 -4.63
N VAL A 152 7.54 -0.09 -4.06
CA VAL A 152 7.03 1.10 -4.77
C VAL A 152 7.95 1.53 -5.93
N GLY A 153 9.22 1.14 -5.94
CA GLY A 153 10.16 1.36 -7.03
C GLY A 153 10.08 0.35 -8.17
N TYR A 154 9.30 -0.72 -8.04
CA TYR A 154 9.08 -1.68 -9.11
C TYR A 154 7.98 -1.22 -10.07
N PRO A 155 7.88 -1.80 -11.30
CA PRO A 155 6.73 -1.54 -12.16
C PRO A 155 5.42 -1.86 -11.42
N HIS A 156 4.58 -0.85 -11.21
CA HIS A 156 3.36 -1.00 -10.41
C HIS A 156 2.38 -2.04 -10.97
N SER A 157 2.37 -2.27 -12.29
CA SER A 157 1.61 -3.39 -12.88
C SER A 157 2.04 -4.74 -12.32
N SER A 158 3.35 -4.97 -12.18
CA SER A 158 3.87 -6.22 -11.61
C SER A 158 3.54 -6.37 -10.13
N VAL A 159 3.54 -5.26 -9.37
CA VAL A 159 3.13 -5.24 -7.96
C VAL A 159 1.65 -5.61 -7.86
N VAL A 160 0.79 -4.98 -8.64
CA VAL A 160 -0.66 -5.24 -8.67
C VAL A 160 -0.99 -6.67 -9.10
N ASP A 161 -0.33 -7.19 -10.14
CA ASP A 161 -0.50 -8.57 -10.59
C ASP A 161 -0.14 -9.58 -9.49
N LYS A 162 0.93 -9.31 -8.73
CA LYS A 162 1.31 -10.17 -7.62
C LYS A 162 0.36 -10.02 -6.44
N TYR A 163 -0.09 -8.78 -6.15
CA TYR A 163 -1.09 -8.51 -5.11
C TYR A 163 -2.39 -9.25 -5.38
N SER A 164 -2.88 -9.23 -6.62
CA SER A 164 -4.06 -10.00 -7.04
C SER A 164 -3.93 -11.50 -6.73
N LYS A 165 -2.74 -12.09 -6.99
CA LYS A 165 -2.49 -13.51 -6.66
C LYS A 165 -2.51 -13.79 -5.16
N VAL A 166 -2.05 -12.83 -4.33
CA VAL A 166 -2.16 -12.94 -2.87
C VAL A 166 -3.62 -12.86 -2.43
N LEU A 167 -4.40 -11.95 -3.02
CA LEU A 167 -5.85 -11.88 -2.75
C LEU A 167 -6.57 -13.15 -3.15
N ASP A 168 -6.23 -13.76 -4.28
CA ASP A 168 -6.82 -15.02 -4.74
C ASP A 168 -6.48 -16.16 -3.77
N LEU A 169 -5.23 -16.27 -3.32
CA LEU A 169 -4.82 -17.23 -2.28
C LEU A 169 -5.65 -17.05 -1.00
N ILE A 170 -5.87 -15.81 -0.57
CA ILE A 170 -6.68 -15.51 0.61
C ILE A 170 -8.15 -15.91 0.37
N LYS A 171 -8.74 -15.52 -0.75
CA LYS A 171 -10.13 -15.85 -1.10
C LYS A 171 -10.39 -17.35 -1.13
N GLU A 172 -9.47 -18.13 -1.71
CA GLU A 172 -9.56 -19.60 -1.80
C GLU A 172 -9.55 -20.27 -0.42
N ASN A 173 -8.72 -19.80 0.50
CA ASN A 173 -8.56 -20.41 1.82
C ASN A 173 -9.53 -19.82 2.87
N GLN A 174 -10.08 -18.64 2.63
CA GLN A 174 -10.88 -17.86 3.58
C GLN A 174 -12.18 -17.35 2.91
N PRO A 175 -13.07 -18.28 2.49
CA PRO A 175 -14.25 -17.93 1.70
C PRO A 175 -15.23 -17.02 2.45
N ASN A 176 -15.21 -17.03 3.79
CA ASN A 176 -16.13 -16.25 4.63
C ASN A 176 -15.51 -14.94 5.16
N ALA A 177 -14.20 -14.72 5.02
CA ALA A 177 -13.55 -13.51 5.52
C ALA A 177 -13.84 -12.30 4.63
N SER A 178 -14.05 -11.13 5.20
CA SER A 178 -13.89 -9.86 4.50
C SER A 178 -12.40 -9.54 4.36
N ILE A 179 -11.96 -9.12 3.18
CA ILE A 179 -10.57 -8.76 2.90
C ILE A 179 -10.48 -7.25 2.78
N ILE A 180 -9.60 -6.62 3.53
CA ILE A 180 -9.45 -5.18 3.57
C ILE A 180 -8.03 -4.82 3.11
N ILE A 181 -7.91 -4.18 1.96
CA ILE A 181 -6.67 -3.59 1.50
C ILE A 181 -6.50 -2.25 2.22
N GLU A 182 -5.41 -2.09 2.93
CA GLU A 182 -5.02 -0.80 3.50
C GLU A 182 -4.11 -0.06 2.53
N ALA A 183 -4.38 1.22 2.31
CA ALA A 183 -3.50 2.12 1.57
C ALA A 183 -2.11 2.15 2.20
N ASN A 184 -1.07 2.18 1.39
CA ASN A 184 0.26 2.51 1.89
C ASN A 184 0.23 3.94 2.45
N LEU A 185 0.68 4.13 3.69
CA LEU A 185 0.81 5.47 4.24
C LEU A 185 1.82 6.28 3.43
N HIS A 186 1.52 7.55 3.29
CA HIS A 186 2.47 8.51 2.73
C HIS A 186 3.74 8.59 3.58
N VAL A 187 4.78 9.08 2.98
CA VAL A 187 6.00 9.52 3.69
C VAL A 187 5.91 11.01 3.97
N SER A 188 6.71 11.52 4.89
CA SER A 188 6.76 12.95 5.16
C SER A 188 7.17 13.74 3.90
N LYS A 189 6.75 15.00 3.83
CA LYS A 189 7.10 15.88 2.69
C LYS A 189 8.60 15.92 2.44
N SER A 190 9.40 16.07 3.50
CA SER A 190 10.87 16.12 3.37
C SER A 190 11.45 14.85 2.77
N ARG A 191 10.94 13.66 3.19
CA ARG A 191 11.36 12.39 2.62
C ARG A 191 10.90 12.27 1.17
N SER A 192 9.66 12.58 0.87
CA SER A 192 9.10 12.54 -0.47
C SER A 192 9.88 13.42 -1.46
N ASP A 193 10.27 14.63 -1.03
CA ASP A 193 11.00 15.56 -1.88
C ASP A 193 12.45 15.11 -2.13
N SER A 194 13.05 14.33 -1.23
CA SER A 194 14.46 13.90 -1.31
C SER A 194 14.65 12.50 -1.92
N ASP A 195 13.64 11.65 -1.93
CA ASP A 195 13.72 10.26 -2.40
C ASP A 195 13.06 10.11 -3.78
N LYS A 196 13.85 9.71 -4.77
CA LYS A 196 13.35 9.53 -6.16
C LYS A 196 12.48 8.29 -6.33
N VAL A 197 12.55 7.34 -5.41
CA VAL A 197 11.84 6.06 -5.47
C VAL A 197 10.68 6.06 -4.49
N VAL A 198 10.96 6.27 -3.20
CA VAL A 198 9.94 6.27 -2.15
C VAL A 198 9.45 7.70 -1.94
N ASN A 199 8.49 8.12 -2.77
CA ASN A 199 7.86 9.45 -2.71
C ASN A 199 6.34 9.34 -2.83
N ASN A 200 5.64 10.39 -2.40
CA ASN A 200 4.18 10.37 -2.33
C ASN A 200 3.49 10.29 -3.70
N ALA A 201 4.13 10.75 -4.77
CA ALA A 201 3.57 10.59 -6.11
C ALA A 201 3.55 9.11 -6.54
N ALA A 202 4.63 8.37 -6.29
CA ALA A 202 4.71 6.94 -6.57
C ALA A 202 3.78 6.14 -5.64
N ILE A 203 3.70 6.49 -4.35
CA ILE A 203 2.79 5.86 -3.38
C ILE A 203 1.33 6.07 -3.82
N ASN A 204 0.94 7.28 -4.21
CA ASN A 204 -0.41 7.59 -4.69
C ASN A 204 -0.78 6.81 -5.96
N ASP A 205 0.14 6.71 -6.92
CA ASP A 205 -0.10 5.91 -8.13
C ASP A 205 -0.30 4.44 -7.80
N LEU A 206 0.51 3.88 -6.90
CA LEU A 206 0.34 2.49 -6.45
C LEU A 206 -0.96 2.32 -5.67
N ASN A 207 -1.27 3.18 -4.70
CA ASN A 207 -2.50 3.14 -3.91
C ASN A 207 -3.75 3.22 -4.80
N THR A 208 -3.74 4.07 -5.83
CA THR A 208 -4.81 4.15 -6.83
C THR A 208 -5.03 2.83 -7.55
N LYS A 209 -3.95 2.14 -7.93
CA LYS A 209 -4.04 0.85 -8.59
C LYS A 209 -4.48 -0.27 -7.64
N LEU A 210 -4.04 -0.24 -6.38
CA LEU A 210 -4.46 -1.21 -5.37
C LEU A 210 -5.93 -1.01 -4.99
N SER A 211 -6.43 0.22 -4.91
CA SER A 211 -7.84 0.49 -4.64
C SER A 211 -8.78 -0.08 -5.71
N ALA A 212 -8.31 -0.18 -6.95
CA ALA A 212 -9.08 -0.80 -8.04
C ALA A 212 -9.24 -2.33 -7.91
N LEU A 213 -8.53 -2.98 -6.98
CA LEU A 213 -8.72 -4.40 -6.66
C LEU A 213 -9.90 -4.64 -5.71
N ALA A 214 -10.44 -3.60 -5.09
CA ALA A 214 -11.63 -3.70 -4.25
C ALA A 214 -12.88 -3.91 -5.13
N ASP A 215 -13.70 -4.89 -4.74
CA ASP A 215 -14.94 -5.25 -5.46
C ASP A 215 -16.20 -4.77 -4.72
N GLY A 216 -16.05 -4.19 -3.53
CA GLY A 216 -17.14 -3.67 -2.70
C GLY A 216 -18.06 -4.75 -2.09
N SER A 217 -17.71 -6.03 -2.21
CA SER A 217 -18.50 -7.14 -1.69
C SER A 217 -17.67 -8.11 -0.84
N LYS A 218 -16.47 -8.43 -1.27
CA LYS A 218 -15.52 -9.34 -0.62
C LYS A 218 -14.22 -8.64 -0.29
N VAL A 219 -13.76 -7.77 -1.18
CA VAL A 219 -12.54 -6.99 -1.04
C VAL A 219 -12.91 -5.52 -0.92
N PHE A 220 -12.45 -4.89 0.14
CA PHE A 220 -12.67 -3.49 0.45
C PHE A 220 -11.33 -2.76 0.49
N TYR A 221 -11.35 -1.44 0.42
CA TYR A 221 -10.17 -0.59 0.50
C TYR A 221 -10.40 0.53 1.50
N ILE A 222 -9.43 0.75 2.39
CA ILE A 222 -9.43 1.84 3.37
C ILE A 222 -8.13 2.62 3.29
N ASP A 223 -8.18 3.92 3.62
CA ASP A 223 -7.04 4.83 3.47
C ASP A 223 -6.82 5.67 4.74
N ALA A 224 -5.87 5.26 5.57
CA ALA A 224 -5.50 5.93 6.80
C ALA A 224 -4.67 7.21 6.59
N ASN A 225 -4.27 7.55 5.36
CA ASN A 225 -3.66 8.85 5.07
C ASN A 225 -4.60 10.00 5.47
N THR A 226 -5.92 9.77 5.44
CA THR A 226 -6.93 10.74 5.86
C THR A 226 -6.79 11.23 7.30
N ILE A 227 -6.11 10.47 8.18
CA ILE A 227 -5.92 10.84 9.60
C ILE A 227 -4.45 11.13 9.95
N PHE A 228 -3.51 10.83 9.08
CA PHE A 228 -2.09 10.99 9.36
C PHE A 228 -1.40 12.05 8.49
N ASP A 229 -2.04 12.46 7.40
CA ASP A 229 -1.49 13.50 6.54
C ASP A 229 -1.69 14.90 7.12
N ASP A 230 -0.75 15.76 6.82
CA ASP A 230 -0.86 17.20 7.02
C ASP A 230 -1.55 17.88 5.82
N ALA A 231 -1.66 19.19 5.86
CA ALA A 231 -2.28 19.98 4.81
C ALA A 231 -1.55 19.90 3.44
N SER A 232 -0.35 19.35 3.39
CA SER A 232 0.39 19.10 2.13
C SER A 232 0.05 17.76 1.49
N GLY A 233 -0.77 16.92 2.12
CA GLY A 233 -1.05 15.56 1.70
C GLY A 233 0.16 14.62 1.88
N SER A 234 0.93 14.84 2.92
CA SER A 234 2.10 14.04 3.31
C SER A 234 1.98 13.64 4.76
N LEU A 235 2.57 12.51 5.14
CA LEU A 235 2.64 12.11 6.54
C LEU A 235 3.15 13.29 7.39
N SER A 236 2.37 13.69 8.40
CA SER A 236 2.71 14.80 9.28
C SER A 236 4.08 14.58 9.93
N SER A 237 4.97 15.57 9.81
CA SER A 237 6.32 15.51 10.37
C SER A 237 6.34 15.36 11.90
N ASP A 238 5.26 15.78 12.58
CA ASP A 238 5.11 15.63 14.03
C ASP A 238 4.77 14.20 14.46
N MET A 239 4.44 13.33 13.51
CA MET A 239 4.04 11.95 13.76
C MET A 239 5.12 10.91 13.44
N THR A 240 6.28 11.35 12.94
CA THR A 240 7.36 10.48 12.50
C THR A 240 8.74 11.06 12.85
N SER A 241 9.75 10.21 12.99
CA SER A 241 11.16 10.65 13.13
C SER A 241 12.01 10.38 11.90
N ASP A 242 11.62 9.39 11.09
CA ASP A 242 12.35 8.96 9.89
C ASP A 242 11.61 9.30 8.59
N GLY A 243 10.46 9.95 8.73
CA GLY A 243 9.60 10.32 7.60
C GLY A 243 8.79 9.18 7.01
N THR A 244 8.80 7.99 7.61
CA THR A 244 8.16 6.77 7.06
C THR A 244 7.28 6.05 8.08
N HIS A 245 7.78 5.89 9.31
CA HIS A 245 7.10 5.16 10.36
C HIS A 245 6.49 6.13 11.39
N LEU A 246 5.29 5.81 11.83
CA LEU A 246 4.64 6.55 12.92
C LEU A 246 5.39 6.33 14.25
N TYR A 247 5.38 7.35 15.10
CA TYR A 247 5.75 7.13 16.51
C TYR A 247 4.78 6.13 17.16
N ALA A 248 5.27 5.33 18.09
CA ALA A 248 4.53 4.29 18.80
C ALA A 248 3.16 4.77 19.34
N LYS A 249 3.08 6.00 19.82
CA LYS A 249 1.86 6.59 20.44
C LYS A 249 0.67 6.75 19.47
N TYR A 250 0.88 6.65 18.13
CA TYR A 250 -0.19 6.81 17.14
C TYR A 250 -0.81 5.50 16.66
N TYR A 251 -0.19 4.34 16.95
CA TYR A 251 -0.75 3.05 16.55
C TYR A 251 -2.08 2.68 17.22
N PRO A 252 -2.34 3.04 18.50
CA PRO A 252 -3.68 2.87 19.09
C PRO A 252 -4.75 3.65 18.32
N THR A 253 -4.49 4.90 17.93
CA THR A 253 -5.40 5.72 17.10
C THR A 253 -5.63 5.07 15.73
N TRP A 254 -4.58 4.50 15.12
CA TRP A 254 -4.72 3.80 13.84
C TRP A 254 -5.67 2.61 13.94
N VAL A 255 -5.50 1.76 14.94
CA VAL A 255 -6.37 0.57 15.15
C VAL A 255 -7.81 0.97 15.47
N GLU A 256 -8.04 2.02 16.25
CA GLU A 256 -9.37 2.57 16.48
C GLU A 256 -10.01 3.06 15.20
N TRP A 257 -9.25 3.78 14.37
CA TRP A 257 -9.71 4.23 13.06
C TRP A 257 -10.01 3.06 12.12
N ILE A 258 -9.14 2.05 12.02
CA ILE A 258 -9.37 0.83 11.23
C ILE A 258 -10.72 0.20 11.60
N SER A 259 -10.97 0.02 12.90
CA SER A 259 -12.21 -0.57 13.42
C SER A 259 -13.45 0.24 13.02
N THR A 260 -13.37 1.57 13.11
CA THR A 260 -14.46 2.49 12.78
C THR A 260 -14.67 2.60 11.27
N GLU A 261 -13.59 2.73 10.51
CA GLU A 261 -13.67 2.87 9.05
C GLU A 261 -14.21 1.60 8.41
N THR A 262 -13.74 0.43 8.83
CA THR A 262 -14.21 -0.86 8.32
C THR A 262 -15.71 -1.07 8.56
N ALA A 263 -16.27 -0.57 9.65
CA ALA A 263 -17.70 -0.68 9.95
C ALA A 263 -18.62 -0.03 8.91
N LYS A 264 -18.09 0.82 8.03
CA LYS A 264 -18.86 1.44 6.95
C LYS A 264 -19.10 0.51 5.77
N TYR A 265 -18.37 -0.59 5.70
CA TYR A 265 -18.34 -1.49 4.54
C TYR A 265 -18.87 -2.90 4.83
N ILE A 266 -18.80 -3.36 6.11
CA ILE A 266 -19.13 -4.75 6.48
C ILE A 266 -20.09 -4.84 7.69
#